data_ea8ad92c5a414f80ec2e98d1deafcb94
#
_entry.id   ea8ad92c5a414f80ec2e98d1deafcb94
#
_cell.length_a   1.000
_cell.length_b   1.000
_cell.length_c   1.000
_cell.angle_alpha   90.00
_cell.angle_beta   90.00
_cell.angle_gamma   90.00
#
_symmetry.space_group_name_H-M   'P 1'
#
loop_
_entity.id
_entity.type
_entity.pdbx_description
1 polymer ?
#
loop_
_entity_poly.entity_id
_entity_poly.type
_entity_poly.pdbx_seq_one_letter_code
_entity_poly.pdbx_strand_id
1 'polypeptide(L)'
;MHNFYGANIYLPSINDLISHSLIHFSLSNGFNKSLRIFNDIYQLEKKYDIDWIQIYSLNNGKFRKAVSLSLEILNYHFEFTNNFSDLKMKFKDYFPEKKIIESAYKETFDLKNATIPKKTFLKLGNSKGFFNFLRKVFNRIFIQNYDINYYSFTKFKSLNYFLSYCYNTFFRFITYFPMIFNLFFKRGSIFERFKRLKRVEEWLN
;
A
#
# COMPACT_ATOMS: atom_id res chain seq x y z
N MET A 1 -3.54 -17.20 -26.35
CA MET A 1 -4.92 -16.83 -26.72
C MET A 1 -5.84 -17.95 -26.26
N HIS A 2 -6.80 -17.67 -25.40
CA HIS A 2 -7.74 -18.68 -24.89
C HIS A 2 -9.14 -18.34 -25.39
N ASN A 3 -9.84 -19.31 -25.95
CA ASN A 3 -11.23 -19.15 -26.37
C ASN A 3 -12.13 -19.50 -25.18
N PHE A 4 -12.91 -18.52 -24.70
CA PHE A 4 -13.84 -18.71 -23.60
C PHE A 4 -15.24 -18.25 -24.07
N TYR A 5 -16.15 -19.18 -24.19
CA TYR A 5 -17.52 -18.95 -24.72
C TYR A 5 -17.57 -18.20 -26.07
N GLY A 6 -16.65 -18.51 -27.01
CA GLY A 6 -16.58 -17.87 -28.31
C GLY A 6 -15.85 -16.53 -28.34
N ALA A 7 -15.39 -16.00 -27.21
CA ALA A 7 -14.58 -14.80 -27.13
C ALA A 7 -13.09 -15.15 -26.99
N ASN A 8 -12.24 -14.48 -27.76
CA ASN A 8 -10.80 -14.60 -27.62
C ASN A 8 -10.32 -13.74 -26.45
N ILE A 9 -9.85 -14.39 -25.39
CA ILE A 9 -9.32 -13.72 -24.21
C ILE A 9 -7.80 -13.76 -24.25
N TYR A 10 -7.19 -12.58 -24.11
CA TYR A 10 -5.76 -12.45 -23.92
C TYR A 10 -5.46 -12.48 -22.42
N LEU A 11 -4.74 -13.50 -21.98
CA LEU A 11 -4.22 -13.56 -20.61
C LEU A 11 -2.89 -12.78 -20.54
N PRO A 12 -2.64 -12.05 -19.46
CA PRO A 12 -1.35 -11.39 -19.26
C PRO A 12 -0.23 -12.45 -19.19
N SER A 13 0.95 -12.07 -19.62
CA SER A 13 2.14 -12.91 -19.42
C SER A 13 2.46 -13.04 -17.93
N ILE A 14 3.28 -14.04 -17.56
CA ILE A 14 3.74 -14.18 -16.17
C ILE A 14 4.49 -12.94 -15.70
N ASN A 15 5.33 -12.36 -16.55
CA ASN A 15 6.06 -11.13 -16.24
C ASN A 15 5.11 -9.94 -16.02
N ASP A 16 4.04 -9.80 -16.80
CA ASP A 16 3.01 -8.76 -16.60
C ASP A 16 2.25 -8.97 -15.30
N LEU A 17 1.89 -10.21 -14.98
CA LEU A 17 1.18 -10.54 -13.74
C LEU A 17 2.02 -10.21 -12.51
N ILE A 18 3.31 -10.55 -12.52
CA ILE A 18 4.25 -10.22 -11.44
C ILE A 18 4.47 -8.71 -11.35
N SER A 19 4.68 -8.03 -12.48
CA SER A 19 4.84 -6.58 -12.54
C SER A 19 3.64 -5.88 -11.93
N HIS A 20 2.43 -6.27 -12.33
CA HIS A 20 1.18 -5.72 -11.79
C HIS A 20 1.05 -5.95 -10.27
N SER A 21 1.35 -7.17 -9.82
CA SER A 21 1.29 -7.53 -8.40
C SER A 21 2.27 -6.71 -7.55
N LEU A 22 3.50 -6.52 -8.03
CA LEU A 22 4.52 -5.71 -7.35
C LEU A 22 4.16 -4.21 -7.33
N ILE A 23 3.63 -3.66 -8.42
CA ILE A 23 3.12 -2.28 -8.48
C ILE A 23 1.99 -2.09 -7.46
N HIS A 24 1.03 -3.00 -7.47
CA HIS A 24 -0.12 -2.90 -6.59
C HIS A 24 0.29 -3.01 -5.12
N PHE A 25 1.19 -3.91 -4.81
CA PHE A 25 1.72 -4.09 -3.47
C PHE A 25 2.48 -2.86 -2.97
N SER A 26 3.46 -2.40 -3.74
CA SER A 26 4.39 -1.35 -3.30
C SER A 26 3.81 0.05 -3.42
N LEU A 27 3.26 0.40 -4.59
CA LEU A 27 2.84 1.77 -4.90
C LEU A 27 1.40 2.07 -4.46
N SER A 28 0.48 1.10 -4.63
CA SER A 28 -0.93 1.30 -4.26
C SER A 28 -1.17 1.03 -2.79
N ASN A 29 -0.71 -0.11 -2.27
CA ASN A 29 -0.94 -0.54 -0.89
C ASN A 29 0.16 -0.09 0.09
N GLY A 30 1.29 0.41 -0.41
CA GLY A 30 2.39 0.91 0.42
C GLY A 30 2.97 -0.13 1.34
N PHE A 31 3.18 -1.34 0.82
CA PHE A 31 3.70 -2.51 1.56
C PHE A 31 2.77 -3.02 2.67
N ASN A 32 1.52 -2.57 2.71
CA ASN A 32 0.55 -3.01 3.71
C ASN A 32 -0.32 -4.14 3.14
N LYS A 33 -0.61 -5.16 3.96
CA LYS A 33 -1.59 -6.24 3.68
C LYS A 33 -1.21 -7.36 2.73
N SER A 34 0.08 -7.73 2.54
CA SER A 34 0.35 -8.68 1.44
C SER A 34 1.41 -9.74 1.65
N LEU A 35 1.40 -10.43 2.76
CA LEU A 35 2.10 -11.72 2.84
C LEU A 35 1.68 -12.68 1.71
N ARG A 36 0.42 -12.61 1.27
CA ARG A 36 -0.10 -13.42 0.17
C ARG A 36 0.60 -13.12 -1.14
N ILE A 37 0.81 -11.85 -1.50
CA ILE A 37 1.51 -11.49 -2.75
C ILE A 37 2.93 -12.07 -2.77
N PHE A 38 3.63 -12.04 -1.65
CA PHE A 38 4.98 -12.62 -1.56
C PHE A 38 4.96 -14.13 -1.77
N ASN A 39 4.00 -14.83 -1.16
CA ASN A 39 3.84 -16.26 -1.39
C ASN A 39 3.46 -16.55 -2.85
N ASP A 40 2.57 -15.77 -3.43
CA ASP A 40 2.14 -15.94 -4.82
C ASP A 40 3.31 -15.75 -5.78
N ILE A 41 4.15 -14.72 -5.60
CA ILE A 41 5.35 -14.47 -6.40
C ILE A 41 6.37 -15.60 -6.21
N TYR A 42 6.61 -16.05 -4.99
CA TYR A 42 7.51 -17.15 -4.69
C TYR A 42 7.07 -18.46 -5.37
N GLN A 43 5.76 -18.77 -5.36
CA GLN A 43 5.23 -19.95 -6.05
C GLN A 43 5.34 -19.82 -7.59
N LEU A 44 5.12 -18.62 -8.12
CA LEU A 44 5.28 -18.37 -9.55
C LEU A 44 6.73 -18.54 -9.98
N GLU A 45 7.69 -18.05 -9.19
CA GLU A 45 9.11 -18.21 -9.50
C GLU A 45 9.57 -19.67 -9.48
N LYS A 46 9.06 -20.47 -8.53
CA LYS A 46 9.35 -21.92 -8.52
C LYS A 46 8.81 -22.67 -9.73
N LYS A 47 7.74 -22.15 -10.33
CA LYS A 47 7.03 -22.84 -11.41
C LYS A 47 7.40 -22.35 -12.80
N TYR A 48 7.81 -21.10 -12.91
CA TYR A 48 8.07 -20.43 -14.18
C TYR A 48 9.44 -19.77 -14.17
N ASP A 49 10.09 -19.75 -15.33
CA ASP A 49 11.31 -18.96 -15.54
C ASP A 49 10.90 -17.48 -15.70
N ILE A 50 11.20 -16.66 -14.68
CA ILE A 50 10.83 -15.25 -14.64
C ILE A 50 11.98 -14.40 -15.16
N ASP A 51 11.74 -13.68 -16.24
CA ASP A 51 12.70 -12.70 -16.75
C ASP A 51 12.67 -11.40 -15.97
N TRP A 52 13.38 -11.37 -14.86
CA TRP A 52 13.53 -10.17 -14.03
C TRP A 52 14.18 -9.00 -14.76
N ILE A 53 15.08 -9.27 -15.72
CA ILE A 53 15.72 -8.22 -16.52
C ILE A 53 14.66 -7.54 -17.40
N GLN A 54 13.79 -8.32 -18.03
CA GLN A 54 12.67 -7.78 -18.79
C GLN A 54 11.74 -6.93 -17.90
N ILE A 55 11.35 -7.43 -16.71
CA ILE A 55 10.52 -6.71 -15.77
C ILE A 55 11.13 -5.35 -15.41
N TYR A 56 12.44 -5.29 -15.15
CA TYR A 56 13.14 -4.04 -14.87
C TYR A 56 13.24 -3.11 -16.08
N SER A 57 13.46 -3.66 -17.28
CA SER A 57 13.69 -2.86 -18.50
C SER A 57 12.43 -2.15 -18.99
N LEU A 58 11.26 -2.76 -18.84
CA LEU A 58 9.98 -2.24 -19.32
C LEU A 58 9.44 -1.03 -18.53
N ASN A 59 10.08 -0.64 -17.43
CA ASN A 59 9.47 0.27 -16.46
C ASN A 59 10.33 1.48 -16.09
N ASN A 60 9.68 2.54 -15.57
CA ASN A 60 10.35 3.76 -15.11
C ASN A 60 11.10 3.57 -13.78
N GLY A 61 11.92 4.57 -13.41
CA GLY A 61 12.76 4.51 -12.22
C GLY A 61 12.00 4.28 -10.90
N LYS A 62 10.82 4.85 -10.75
CA LYS A 62 9.97 4.64 -9.57
C LYS A 62 9.50 3.19 -9.44
N PHE A 63 9.13 2.58 -10.56
CA PHE A 63 8.75 1.17 -10.58
C PHE A 63 9.95 0.27 -10.27
N ARG A 64 11.11 0.55 -10.86
CA ARG A 64 12.34 -0.21 -10.59
C ARG A 64 12.70 -0.18 -9.10
N LYS A 65 12.63 0.98 -8.45
CA LYS A 65 12.79 1.09 -7.00
C LYS A 65 11.76 0.24 -6.23
N ALA A 66 10.48 0.28 -6.64
CA ALA A 66 9.43 -0.50 -6.01
C ALA A 66 9.66 -2.01 -6.12
N VAL A 67 10.09 -2.48 -7.29
CA VAL A 67 10.47 -3.88 -7.52
C VAL A 67 11.67 -4.26 -6.66
N SER A 68 12.75 -3.45 -6.67
CA SER A 68 13.96 -3.72 -5.88
C SER A 68 13.66 -3.85 -4.39
N LEU A 69 12.85 -2.93 -3.84
CA LEU A 69 12.46 -2.99 -2.42
C LEU A 69 11.62 -4.23 -2.11
N SER A 70 10.71 -4.61 -3.02
CA SER A 70 9.90 -5.82 -2.86
C SER A 70 10.75 -7.09 -2.91
N LEU A 71 11.73 -7.14 -3.82
CA LEU A 71 12.67 -8.26 -3.92
C LEU A 71 13.57 -8.38 -2.69
N GLU A 72 14.05 -7.26 -2.12
CA GLU A 72 14.81 -7.29 -0.86
C GLU A 72 13.98 -7.86 0.31
N ILE A 73 12.70 -7.51 0.39
CA ILE A 73 11.79 -8.06 1.41
C ILE A 73 11.54 -9.55 1.16
N LEU A 74 11.35 -9.95 -0.10
CA LEU A 74 11.17 -11.35 -0.50
C LEU A 74 12.41 -12.19 -0.16
N ASN A 75 13.59 -11.72 -0.56
CA ASN A 75 14.85 -12.42 -0.32
C ASN A 75 15.15 -12.62 1.17
N TYR A 76 14.72 -11.68 2.01
CA TYR A 76 14.87 -11.82 3.46
C TYR A 76 14.06 -12.99 4.03
N HIS A 77 12.92 -13.34 3.39
CA HIS A 77 12.02 -14.40 3.89
C HIS A 77 12.17 -15.75 3.21
N PHE A 78 12.48 -15.75 1.91
CA PHE A 78 12.33 -16.93 1.06
C PHE A 78 13.63 -17.39 0.40
N GLU A 79 14.78 -16.78 0.70
CA GLU A 79 16.04 -17.05 -0.02
C GLU A 79 15.80 -17.05 -1.55
N PHE A 80 15.35 -15.92 -2.03
CA PHE A 80 14.79 -15.72 -3.34
C PHE A 80 15.88 -15.65 -4.42
N THR A 81 15.72 -16.43 -5.45
CA THR A 81 16.46 -16.54 -6.73
C THR A 81 17.98 -16.69 -6.70
N ASN A 82 18.44 -17.63 -7.52
CA ASN A 82 19.87 -17.82 -7.84
C ASN A 82 20.51 -16.58 -8.50
N ASN A 83 19.71 -15.67 -9.08
CA ASN A 83 20.15 -14.51 -9.85
C ASN A 83 19.98 -13.17 -9.11
N PHE A 84 19.61 -13.16 -7.81
CA PHE A 84 19.36 -11.92 -7.07
C PHE A 84 20.61 -11.03 -6.98
N SER A 85 21.78 -11.63 -6.79
CA SER A 85 23.06 -10.91 -6.74
C SER A 85 23.38 -10.20 -8.05
N ASP A 86 23.13 -10.84 -9.18
CA ASP A 86 23.38 -10.29 -10.52
C ASP A 86 22.41 -9.15 -10.84
N LEU A 87 21.14 -9.31 -10.48
CA LEU A 87 20.15 -8.23 -10.57
C LEU A 87 20.57 -7.02 -9.74
N LYS A 88 21.01 -7.25 -8.51
CA LYS A 88 21.45 -6.19 -7.60
C LYS A 88 22.68 -5.46 -8.12
N MET A 89 23.65 -6.17 -8.71
CA MET A 89 24.81 -5.56 -9.36
C MET A 89 24.40 -4.72 -10.58
N LYS A 90 23.55 -5.25 -11.45
CA LYS A 90 23.14 -4.60 -12.70
C LYS A 90 22.27 -3.36 -12.47
N PHE A 91 21.44 -3.37 -11.44
CA PHE A 91 20.48 -2.29 -11.16
C PHE A 91 20.72 -1.61 -9.80
N LYS A 92 21.99 -1.53 -9.38
CA LYS A 92 22.42 -1.05 -8.05
C LYS A 92 21.76 0.27 -7.63
N ASP A 93 21.58 1.22 -8.54
CA ASP A 93 21.03 2.55 -8.25
C ASP A 93 19.54 2.51 -7.81
N TYR A 94 18.86 1.41 -8.07
CA TYR A 94 17.46 1.23 -7.70
C TYR A 94 17.28 0.41 -6.42
N PHE A 95 18.36 -0.14 -5.85
CA PHE A 95 18.29 -0.92 -4.63
C PHE A 95 18.35 -0.02 -3.40
N PRO A 96 17.48 -0.28 -2.40
CA PRO A 96 17.36 0.57 -1.22
C PRO A 96 18.47 0.33 -0.20
N GLU A 97 18.77 1.38 0.59
CA GLU A 97 19.57 1.22 1.78
C GLU A 97 18.84 0.40 2.85
N LYS A 98 19.61 -0.21 3.76
CA LYS A 98 19.09 -1.06 4.87
C LYS A 98 17.95 -0.40 5.66
N LYS A 99 18.04 0.90 5.97
CA LYS A 99 17.01 1.65 6.70
C LYS A 99 15.66 1.71 5.98
N ILE A 100 15.68 1.73 4.64
CA ILE A 100 14.47 1.71 3.81
C ILE A 100 13.84 0.33 3.85
N ILE A 101 14.67 -0.72 3.70
CA ILE A 101 14.24 -2.12 3.76
C ILE A 101 13.57 -2.41 5.11
N GLU A 102 14.22 -2.06 6.22
CA GLU A 102 13.67 -2.23 7.56
C GLU A 102 12.34 -1.48 7.76
N SER A 103 12.23 -0.28 7.18
CA SER A 103 11.01 0.52 7.27
C SER A 103 9.84 -0.12 6.50
N ALA A 104 10.09 -0.58 5.29
CA ALA A 104 9.09 -1.26 4.45
C ALA A 104 8.73 -2.64 5.03
N TYR A 105 9.71 -3.38 5.51
CA TYR A 105 9.54 -4.66 6.18
C TYR A 105 8.60 -4.53 7.39
N LYS A 106 8.91 -3.61 8.33
CA LYS A 106 8.05 -3.37 9.49
C LYS A 106 6.62 -2.98 9.10
N GLU A 107 6.45 -2.23 8.00
CA GLU A 107 5.11 -1.86 7.51
C GLU A 107 4.36 -3.06 6.92
N THR A 108 5.06 -3.97 6.22
CA THR A 108 4.49 -5.20 5.66
C THR A 108 3.92 -6.11 6.75
N PHE A 109 4.60 -6.20 7.89
CA PHE A 109 4.26 -7.12 8.99
C PHE A 109 3.54 -6.45 10.18
N ASP A 110 3.33 -5.12 10.16
CA ASP A 110 2.59 -4.38 11.20
C ASP A 110 1.08 -4.53 11.02
N LEU A 111 0.56 -5.71 11.29
CA LEU A 111 -0.87 -6.03 11.14
C LEU A 111 -1.78 -5.21 12.08
N LYS A 112 -1.27 -4.76 13.23
CA LYS A 112 -2.04 -4.02 14.24
C LYS A 112 -2.49 -2.63 13.73
N ASN A 113 -1.69 -2.01 12.89
CA ASN A 113 -1.94 -0.66 12.38
C ASN A 113 -2.43 -0.65 10.92
N ALA A 114 -2.75 -1.81 10.36
CA ALA A 114 -3.11 -1.98 8.95
C ALA A 114 -4.45 -1.33 8.53
N THR A 115 -5.27 -0.90 9.49
CA THR A 115 -6.64 -0.40 9.24
C THR A 115 -6.70 0.96 8.55
N ILE A 116 -5.62 1.75 8.61
CA ILE A 116 -5.61 3.12 8.07
C ILE A 116 -4.90 3.14 6.71
N PRO A 117 -5.59 3.56 5.62
CA PRO A 117 -4.98 3.65 4.30
C PRO A 117 -3.74 4.56 4.27
N LYS A 118 -2.65 4.10 3.66
CA LYS A 118 -1.38 4.84 3.54
C LYS A 118 -1.57 6.28 3.07
N LYS A 119 -2.33 6.48 1.98
CA LYS A 119 -2.58 7.81 1.39
C LYS A 119 -3.21 8.79 2.39
N THR A 120 -4.16 8.32 3.19
CA THR A 120 -4.81 9.14 4.25
C THR A 120 -3.80 9.51 5.32
N PHE A 121 -3.03 8.54 5.76
CA PHE A 121 -2.06 8.68 6.82
C PHE A 121 -0.97 9.72 6.46
N LEU A 122 -0.40 9.59 5.27
CA LEU A 122 0.61 10.52 4.77
C LEU A 122 0.05 11.93 4.51
N LYS A 123 -1.18 12.04 3.96
CA LYS A 123 -1.84 13.33 3.77
C LYS A 123 -2.07 14.10 5.08
N LEU A 124 -2.41 13.40 6.16
CA LEU A 124 -2.57 14.02 7.48
C LEU A 124 -1.23 14.44 8.06
N GLY A 125 -0.26 13.53 8.09
CA GLY A 125 1.06 13.79 8.69
C GLY A 125 1.89 14.85 7.95
N ASN A 126 1.70 15.00 6.63
CA ASN A 126 2.37 16.04 5.81
C ASN A 126 1.63 17.37 5.79
N SER A 127 0.64 17.60 6.66
CA SER A 127 -0.08 18.87 6.71
C SER A 127 0.81 19.97 7.25
N LYS A 128 1.02 21.03 6.45
CA LYS A 128 1.70 22.24 6.89
C LYS A 128 0.69 23.15 7.64
N GLY A 129 0.96 23.40 8.93
CA GLY A 129 0.14 24.25 9.76
C GLY A 129 -1.10 23.56 10.37
N PHE A 130 -1.50 24.07 11.54
CA PHE A 130 -2.60 23.56 12.35
C PHE A 130 -3.96 23.59 11.61
N PHE A 131 -4.29 24.70 10.97
CA PHE A 131 -5.56 24.85 10.27
C PHE A 131 -5.70 23.88 9.08
N ASN A 132 -4.65 23.67 8.31
CA ASN A 132 -4.66 22.69 7.21
C ASN A 132 -4.78 21.25 7.74
N PHE A 133 -4.16 20.95 8.87
CA PHE A 133 -4.32 19.68 9.54
C PHE A 133 -5.77 19.49 10.00
N LEU A 134 -6.35 20.44 10.73
CA LEU A 134 -7.75 20.39 11.17
C LEU A 134 -8.71 20.25 10.01
N ARG A 135 -8.58 21.05 8.93
CA ARG A 135 -9.43 20.94 7.74
C ARG A 135 -9.41 19.54 7.15
N LYS A 136 -8.24 18.90 7.05
CA LYS A 136 -8.13 17.52 6.55
C LYS A 136 -8.75 16.49 7.48
N VAL A 137 -8.65 16.71 8.80
CA VAL A 137 -9.30 15.91 9.83
C VAL A 137 -10.81 16.03 9.71
N PHE A 138 -11.34 17.24 9.65
CA PHE A 138 -12.78 17.49 9.48
C PHE A 138 -13.32 16.80 8.24
N ASN A 139 -12.68 16.99 7.08
CA ASN A 139 -13.10 16.35 5.83
C ASN A 139 -13.01 14.80 5.87
N ARG A 140 -12.33 14.23 6.86
CA ARG A 140 -12.21 12.78 7.01
C ARG A 140 -13.20 12.19 8.02
N ILE A 141 -13.51 12.94 9.06
CA ILE A 141 -14.49 12.55 10.09
C ILE A 141 -15.91 12.73 9.55
N PHE A 142 -16.19 13.90 8.97
CA PHE A 142 -17.50 14.19 8.42
C PHE A 142 -17.66 13.57 7.03
N ILE A 143 -18.70 12.76 6.91
CA ILE A 143 -19.00 11.98 5.72
C ILE A 143 -19.61 12.91 4.67
N GLN A 144 -19.15 12.79 3.43
CA GLN A 144 -19.80 13.48 2.31
C GLN A 144 -21.07 12.70 1.89
N ASN A 145 -22.07 13.42 1.39
CA ASN A 145 -23.40 12.88 1.11
C ASN A 145 -23.42 11.61 0.22
N TYR A 146 -22.49 11.47 -0.70
CA TYR A 146 -22.40 10.29 -1.56
C TYR A 146 -21.93 9.03 -0.82
N ASP A 147 -21.11 9.16 0.23
CA ASP A 147 -20.63 8.00 1.02
C ASP A 147 -21.76 7.36 1.83
N ILE A 148 -22.79 8.12 2.18
CA ILE A 148 -23.90 7.65 3.03
C ILE A 148 -24.80 6.70 2.27
N ASN A 149 -25.05 6.97 0.98
CA ASN A 149 -25.87 6.10 0.13
C ASN A 149 -25.28 4.70 -0.04
N TYR A 150 -23.97 4.55 0.06
CA TYR A 150 -23.28 3.27 -0.04
C TYR A 150 -23.46 2.40 1.22
N TYR A 151 -23.65 3.03 2.39
CA TYR A 151 -23.76 2.33 3.67
C TYR A 151 -25.20 2.23 4.21
N SER A 152 -26.19 2.84 3.52
CA SER A 152 -27.59 2.77 3.96
C SER A 152 -28.26 1.49 3.50
N PHE A 153 -28.28 0.49 4.37
CA PHE A 153 -28.94 -0.81 4.13
C PHE A 153 -30.47 -0.78 4.27
N THR A 154 -31.13 0.37 4.41
CA THR A 154 -32.54 0.42 4.78
C THR A 154 -33.40 1.32 3.91
N LYS A 155 -34.62 0.83 3.61
CA LYS A 155 -35.65 1.48 2.79
C LYS A 155 -36.31 2.72 3.42
N PHE A 156 -35.98 3.13 4.65
CA PHE A 156 -36.57 4.27 5.35
C PHE A 156 -35.69 5.53 5.21
N LYS A 157 -36.17 6.49 4.44
CA LYS A 157 -35.32 7.51 3.80
C LYS A 157 -34.83 8.69 4.66
N SER A 158 -35.40 9.05 5.80
CA SER A 158 -34.99 10.27 6.53
C SER A 158 -34.35 10.04 7.90
N LEU A 159 -35.05 9.37 8.81
CA LEU A 159 -34.54 9.13 10.16
C LEU A 159 -33.37 8.17 10.20
N ASN A 160 -33.49 7.10 9.41
CA ASN A 160 -32.39 6.11 9.28
C ASN A 160 -31.14 6.68 8.60
N TYR A 161 -31.30 7.64 7.68
CA TYR A 161 -30.20 8.37 7.08
C TYR A 161 -29.46 9.20 8.15
N PHE A 162 -30.19 9.96 8.96
CA PHE A 162 -29.62 10.76 10.04
C PHE A 162 -28.92 9.88 11.09
N LEU A 163 -29.56 8.80 11.54
CA LEU A 163 -28.95 7.85 12.49
C LEU A 163 -27.71 7.17 11.91
N SER A 164 -27.75 6.75 10.65
CA SER A 164 -26.59 6.17 9.97
C SER A 164 -25.47 7.19 9.82
N TYR A 165 -25.78 8.45 9.55
CA TYR A 165 -24.80 9.53 9.49
C TYR A 165 -24.13 9.75 10.86
N CYS A 166 -24.92 9.89 11.92
CA CYS A 166 -24.41 10.08 13.28
C CYS A 166 -23.57 8.88 13.73
N TYR A 167 -24.03 7.65 13.50
CA TYR A 167 -23.31 6.43 13.83
C TYR A 167 -21.96 6.34 13.10
N ASN A 168 -21.96 6.51 11.77
CA ASN A 168 -20.75 6.43 11.00
C ASN A 168 -19.76 7.55 11.32
N THR A 169 -20.25 8.77 11.58
CA THR A 169 -19.42 9.91 11.99
C THR A 169 -18.80 9.65 13.36
N PHE A 170 -19.57 9.15 14.31
CA PHE A 170 -19.10 8.79 15.65
C PHE A 170 -18.07 7.65 15.60
N PHE A 171 -18.35 6.61 14.83
CA PHE A 171 -17.42 5.49 14.62
C PHE A 171 -16.11 5.96 13.99
N ARG A 172 -16.17 6.82 12.97
CA ARG A 172 -14.97 7.42 12.38
C ARG A 172 -14.21 8.29 13.37
N PHE A 173 -14.93 9.07 14.20
CA PHE A 173 -14.30 9.88 15.24
C PHE A 173 -13.51 9.01 16.22
N ILE A 174 -14.12 7.98 16.78
CA ILE A 174 -13.45 7.05 17.71
C ILE A 174 -12.23 6.40 17.04
N THR A 175 -12.36 5.96 15.78
CA THR A 175 -11.29 5.26 15.05
C THR A 175 -10.12 6.19 14.73
N TYR A 176 -10.41 7.43 14.31
CA TYR A 176 -9.38 8.36 13.86
C TYR A 176 -8.82 9.26 14.95
N PHE A 177 -9.55 9.49 16.05
CA PHE A 177 -9.13 10.38 17.12
C PHE A 177 -7.78 10.00 17.74
N PRO A 178 -7.51 8.74 18.15
CA PRO A 178 -6.22 8.36 18.69
C PRO A 178 -5.07 8.57 17.69
N MET A 179 -5.34 8.32 16.40
CA MET A 179 -4.38 8.56 15.32
C MET A 179 -4.06 10.05 15.17
N ILE A 180 -5.09 10.88 15.13
CA ILE A 180 -4.97 12.34 14.98
C ILE A 180 -4.20 12.91 16.15
N PHE A 181 -4.54 12.50 17.36
CA PHE A 181 -3.86 12.92 18.58
C PHE A 181 -2.38 12.56 18.56
N ASN A 182 -2.04 11.30 18.27
CA ASN A 182 -0.65 10.84 18.23
C ASN A 182 0.17 11.50 17.10
N LEU A 183 -0.45 11.76 15.94
CA LEU A 183 0.22 12.49 14.86
C LEU A 183 0.46 13.96 15.22
N PHE A 184 -0.53 14.60 15.84
CA PHE A 184 -0.43 16.00 16.23
C PHE A 184 0.65 16.22 17.30
N PHE A 185 0.65 15.38 18.34
CA PHE A 185 1.65 15.46 19.42
C PHE A 185 2.97 14.75 19.07
N LYS A 186 3.12 14.23 17.86
CA LYS A 186 4.33 13.52 17.38
C LYS A 186 4.76 12.39 18.33
N ARG A 187 3.81 11.64 18.88
CA ARG A 187 4.04 10.60 19.87
C ARG A 187 3.49 9.23 19.46
N GLY A 188 4.05 8.19 20.11
CA GLY A 188 3.54 6.82 20.01
C GLY A 188 3.87 6.07 18.73
N SER A 189 3.44 4.81 18.68
CA SER A 189 3.68 3.88 17.57
C SER A 189 3.14 4.39 16.21
N ILE A 190 2.06 5.15 16.26
CA ILE A 190 1.43 5.74 15.07
C ILE A 190 2.33 6.80 14.42
N PHE A 191 3.00 7.63 15.22
CA PHE A 191 3.96 8.60 14.70
C PHE A 191 5.22 7.93 14.14
N GLU A 192 5.70 6.88 14.77
CA GLU A 192 6.83 6.10 14.25
C GLU A 192 6.46 5.41 12.94
N ARG A 193 5.24 4.89 12.82
CA ARG A 193 4.70 4.38 11.55
C ARG A 193 4.68 5.46 10.47
N PHE A 194 4.24 6.67 10.80
CA PHE A 194 4.25 7.79 9.86
C PHE A 194 5.66 8.08 9.34
N LYS A 195 6.67 8.12 10.21
CA LYS A 195 8.07 8.33 9.81
C LYS A 195 8.56 7.23 8.86
N ARG A 196 8.22 5.96 9.14
CA ARG A 196 8.61 4.83 8.28
C ARG A 196 7.99 4.96 6.89
N LEU A 197 6.68 5.17 6.81
CA LEU A 197 5.97 5.35 5.54
C LEU A 197 6.47 6.53 4.74
N LYS A 198 6.73 7.65 5.41
CA LYS A 198 7.27 8.85 4.77
C LYS A 198 8.65 8.58 4.18
N ARG A 199 9.54 7.92 4.91
CA ARG A 199 10.87 7.53 4.43
C ARG A 199 10.80 6.64 3.18
N VAL A 200 9.94 5.65 3.17
CA VAL A 200 9.76 4.77 2.01
C VAL A 200 9.19 5.54 0.82
N GLU A 201 8.24 6.44 1.05
CA GLU A 201 7.64 7.24 -0.03
C GLU A 201 8.63 8.25 -0.63
N GLU A 202 9.42 8.93 0.21
CA GLU A 202 10.46 9.87 -0.23
C GLU A 202 11.53 9.15 -1.06
N TRP A 203 11.90 7.94 -0.67
CA TRP A 203 12.85 7.15 -1.44
C TRP A 203 12.26 6.66 -2.77
N LEU A 204 10.99 6.27 -2.81
CA LEU A 204 10.33 5.82 -4.05
C LEU A 204 10.19 6.95 -5.08
N ASN A 205 9.99 8.19 -4.67
CA ASN A 205 9.84 9.35 -5.55
C ASN A 205 11.18 9.90 -6.01
#